data_9673814d87e060f83c9bb35abeb33815
#
_entry.id   9673814d87e060f83c9bb35abeb33815
#
_cell.length_a   1.000
_cell.length_b   1.000
_cell.length_c   1.000
_cell.angle_alpha   90.00
_cell.angle_beta   90.00
_cell.angle_gamma   90.00
#
_symmetry.space_group_name_H-M   'P 1'
#
loop_
_entity.id
_entity.type
_entity.pdbx_description
1 polymer ?
#
loop_
_entity_poly.entity_id
_entity_poly.type
_entity_poly.pdbx_seq_one_letter_code
_entity_poly.pdbx_strand_id
1 'polypeptide(L)'
;METPVTATITIHGRVQGVGFRPLVCRLAQKLGLTGRVCNAGDHVRIDASGTEAALRQLCDLLRRAEAPVRVHELFFEPREYTGYIGFTASDSETGQEKKIIPADLGICPACLAEMRAADDRRRGYPYISCARCGPRYTILQDLPYDRDRTSMEVFSLCADCRTEYTSIENRRGHGETISCYACGPQLQGCVKAEEGNVTLGPAFGFPATETTAFAAVSAPASASASASAAAPLAEASRIKTHELVKTAQNLLQAGKIIMVKAVGGFNLVCKAADRDTVARLRDMKKRPSKPFAVMVRDMAAAEALCYVSQAEKDLLLSPARPIVLLQKKEERDAAIAVNVTDVSDQLGLFLPPMGLYEQLTEAFPLIVTSCNYAGEPILYRDEEALRFYEAQPDIAGFFTYNRTILRPADDSVAHVVNHKPLLLRRGRGYLPEPVVTKAAAISKKLSAGFSAGTVRQRQKEKAVATVLAVGAEMEPGFCL
;
A
#
# COMPACT_ATOMS: atom_id res chain seq x y z
N MET A 1 -44.05 -13.71 -13.59
CA MET A 1 -42.74 -13.89 -12.94
C MET A 1 -41.71 -13.89 -14.08
N GLU A 2 -40.71 -13.04 -14.00
CA GLU A 2 -39.65 -13.02 -15.02
C GLU A 2 -38.89 -14.35 -14.97
N THR A 3 -38.61 -14.92 -16.13
CA THR A 3 -37.86 -16.19 -16.26
C THR A 3 -36.42 -15.92 -15.81
N PRO A 4 -35.88 -16.70 -14.86
CA PRO A 4 -34.49 -16.51 -14.42
C PRO A 4 -33.53 -16.87 -15.57
N VAL A 5 -32.45 -16.10 -15.66
CA VAL A 5 -31.37 -16.30 -16.62
C VAL A 5 -30.03 -16.40 -15.87
N THR A 6 -29.00 -16.94 -16.51
CA THR A 6 -27.65 -16.89 -16.04
C THR A 6 -26.86 -15.87 -16.88
N ALA A 7 -25.94 -15.13 -16.26
CA ALA A 7 -25.01 -14.29 -16.98
C ALA A 7 -23.58 -14.56 -16.51
N THR A 8 -22.63 -14.54 -17.45
CA THR A 8 -21.23 -14.36 -17.13
C THR A 8 -20.90 -12.87 -17.22
N ILE A 9 -20.36 -12.33 -16.12
CA ILE A 9 -19.96 -10.94 -16.04
C ILE A 9 -18.43 -10.90 -15.84
N THR A 10 -17.74 -10.30 -16.82
CA THR A 10 -16.28 -10.16 -16.81
C THR A 10 -15.92 -8.73 -16.49
N ILE A 11 -15.05 -8.52 -15.49
CA ILE A 11 -14.75 -7.18 -14.97
C ILE A 11 -13.24 -6.97 -14.95
N HIS A 12 -12.78 -5.95 -15.69
CA HIS A 12 -11.40 -5.48 -15.71
C HIS A 12 -11.25 -4.20 -14.90
N GLY A 13 -10.09 -4.03 -14.26
CA GLY A 13 -9.77 -2.86 -13.46
C GLY A 13 -9.00 -3.20 -12.20
N ARG A 14 -9.00 -2.28 -11.23
CA ARG A 14 -8.50 -2.57 -9.88
C ARG A 14 -9.59 -3.31 -9.10
N VAL A 15 -9.70 -4.61 -9.36
CA VAL A 15 -10.75 -5.49 -8.81
C VAL A 15 -10.18 -6.71 -8.08
N GLN A 16 -8.86 -6.89 -8.06
CA GLN A 16 -8.19 -7.93 -7.30
C GLN A 16 -7.40 -7.32 -6.13
N GLY A 17 -7.31 -8.02 -5.01
CA GLY A 17 -6.62 -7.55 -3.81
C GLY A 17 -7.25 -6.32 -3.12
N VAL A 18 -8.48 -5.98 -3.42
CA VAL A 18 -9.21 -4.80 -2.90
C VAL A 18 -10.54 -5.15 -2.21
N GLY A 19 -10.73 -6.43 -1.86
CA GLY A 19 -11.98 -6.92 -1.25
C GLY A 19 -13.16 -6.99 -2.22
N PHE A 20 -12.88 -7.12 -3.52
CA PHE A 20 -13.92 -7.12 -4.55
C PHE A 20 -14.77 -8.38 -4.53
N ARG A 21 -14.17 -9.58 -4.39
CA ARG A 21 -14.93 -10.86 -4.29
C ARG A 21 -15.95 -10.82 -3.14
N PRO A 22 -15.60 -10.49 -1.89
CA PRO A 22 -16.59 -10.29 -0.82
C PRO A 22 -17.65 -9.24 -1.12
N LEU A 23 -17.29 -8.13 -1.78
CA LEU A 23 -18.26 -7.11 -2.20
C LEU A 23 -19.29 -7.68 -3.16
N VAL A 24 -18.85 -8.42 -4.18
CA VAL A 24 -19.75 -9.08 -5.15
C VAL A 24 -20.69 -10.04 -4.43
N CYS A 25 -20.18 -10.89 -3.54
CA CYS A 25 -21.01 -11.83 -2.78
C CYS A 25 -22.10 -11.11 -1.99
N ARG A 26 -21.76 -10.08 -1.23
CA ARG A 26 -22.76 -9.30 -0.45
C ARG A 26 -23.81 -8.63 -1.34
N LEU A 27 -23.41 -8.03 -2.45
CA LEU A 27 -24.33 -7.37 -3.38
C LEU A 27 -25.25 -8.41 -4.06
N ALA A 28 -24.71 -9.52 -4.51
CA ALA A 28 -25.47 -10.59 -5.14
C ALA A 28 -26.51 -11.19 -4.18
N GLN A 29 -26.12 -11.47 -2.92
CA GLN A 29 -27.02 -11.98 -1.89
C GLN A 29 -28.16 -11.00 -1.59
N LYS A 30 -27.87 -9.68 -1.48
CA LYS A 30 -28.89 -8.64 -1.30
C LYS A 30 -29.89 -8.56 -2.45
N LEU A 31 -29.46 -8.90 -3.66
CA LEU A 31 -30.28 -8.91 -4.87
C LEU A 31 -30.97 -10.27 -5.12
N GLY A 32 -30.81 -11.25 -4.21
CA GLY A 32 -31.39 -12.58 -4.35
C GLY A 32 -30.78 -13.39 -5.50
N LEU A 33 -29.55 -13.04 -5.93
CA LEU A 33 -28.84 -13.76 -6.98
C LEU A 33 -28.12 -14.99 -6.40
N THR A 34 -27.98 -16.02 -7.23
CA THR A 34 -27.17 -17.20 -6.94
C THR A 34 -26.01 -17.29 -7.92
N GLY A 35 -24.89 -17.93 -7.53
CA GLY A 35 -23.73 -18.00 -8.41
C GLY A 35 -22.39 -18.04 -7.72
N ARG A 36 -21.36 -17.63 -8.43
CA ARG A 36 -19.99 -17.59 -7.94
C ARG A 36 -19.19 -16.42 -8.51
N VAL A 37 -18.16 -16.03 -7.77
CA VAL A 37 -17.15 -15.05 -8.23
C VAL A 37 -15.76 -15.59 -8.03
N CYS A 38 -14.88 -15.47 -9.03
CA CYS A 38 -13.48 -15.89 -8.97
C CYS A 38 -12.56 -14.85 -9.62
N ASN A 39 -11.27 -14.90 -9.24
CA ASN A 39 -10.23 -14.20 -10.01
C ASN A 39 -9.86 -15.09 -11.20
N ALA A 40 -9.79 -14.51 -12.41
CA ALA A 40 -9.43 -15.20 -13.64
C ALA A 40 -8.38 -14.35 -14.38
N GLY A 41 -7.09 -14.72 -14.24
CA GLY A 41 -5.99 -13.97 -14.87
C GLY A 41 -5.95 -12.49 -14.45
N ASP A 42 -6.23 -11.59 -15.39
CA ASP A 42 -6.21 -10.13 -15.22
C ASP A 42 -7.59 -9.52 -14.90
N HIS A 43 -8.62 -10.34 -14.75
CA HIS A 43 -9.99 -9.89 -14.51
C HIS A 43 -10.67 -10.67 -13.37
N VAL A 44 -11.85 -10.23 -13.00
CA VAL A 44 -12.76 -11.00 -12.14
C VAL A 44 -13.91 -11.51 -13.01
N ARG A 45 -14.20 -12.80 -12.87
CA ARG A 45 -15.33 -13.46 -13.51
C ARG A 45 -16.42 -13.74 -12.46
N ILE A 46 -17.65 -13.42 -12.84
CA ILE A 46 -18.86 -13.68 -12.06
C ILE A 46 -19.80 -14.48 -12.93
N ASP A 47 -20.17 -15.68 -12.50
CA ASP A 47 -21.26 -16.46 -13.07
C ASP A 47 -22.45 -16.32 -12.12
N ALA A 48 -23.51 -15.63 -12.52
CA ALA A 48 -24.65 -15.32 -11.66
C ALA A 48 -25.99 -15.64 -12.32
N SER A 49 -26.94 -16.15 -11.53
CA SER A 49 -28.28 -16.51 -11.96
C SER A 49 -29.34 -15.75 -11.16
N GLY A 50 -30.38 -15.28 -11.84
CA GLY A 50 -31.49 -14.56 -11.27
C GLY A 50 -32.32 -13.85 -12.33
N THR A 51 -33.12 -12.84 -11.98
CA THR A 51 -33.81 -12.02 -12.96
C THR A 51 -32.81 -11.13 -13.70
N GLU A 52 -33.06 -10.85 -14.98
CA GLU A 52 -32.20 -9.97 -15.77
C GLU A 52 -32.07 -8.58 -15.12
N ALA A 53 -33.14 -8.07 -14.55
CA ALA A 53 -33.17 -6.79 -13.82
C ALA A 53 -32.18 -6.80 -12.63
N ALA A 54 -32.18 -7.85 -11.80
CA ALA A 54 -31.26 -7.98 -10.67
C ALA A 54 -29.79 -8.14 -11.12
N LEU A 55 -29.52 -8.87 -12.20
CA LEU A 55 -28.19 -9.02 -12.77
C LEU A 55 -27.63 -7.67 -13.30
N ARG A 56 -28.47 -6.88 -14.00
CA ARG A 56 -28.10 -5.54 -14.45
C ARG A 56 -27.88 -4.57 -13.30
N GLN A 57 -28.72 -4.66 -12.26
CA GLN A 57 -28.55 -3.86 -11.04
C GLN A 57 -27.22 -4.18 -10.33
N LEU A 58 -26.84 -5.46 -10.28
CA LEU A 58 -25.51 -5.86 -9.78
C LEU A 58 -24.39 -5.16 -10.57
N CYS A 59 -24.45 -5.17 -11.90
CA CYS A 59 -23.47 -4.49 -12.75
C CYS A 59 -23.37 -3.00 -12.46
N ASP A 60 -24.49 -2.31 -12.27
CA ASP A 60 -24.52 -0.88 -11.99
C ASP A 60 -23.94 -0.55 -10.60
N LEU A 61 -24.24 -1.36 -9.59
CA LEU A 61 -23.65 -1.21 -8.25
C LEU A 61 -22.13 -1.44 -8.28
N LEU A 62 -21.65 -2.42 -9.05
CA LEU A 62 -20.21 -2.69 -9.17
C LEU A 62 -19.49 -1.57 -9.92
N ARG A 63 -20.09 -0.94 -10.94
CA ARG A 63 -19.52 0.23 -11.62
C ARG A 63 -19.37 1.44 -10.71
N ARG A 64 -20.26 1.59 -9.73
CA ARG A 64 -20.27 2.69 -8.75
C ARG A 64 -19.54 2.36 -7.45
N ALA A 65 -18.84 1.23 -7.41
CA ALA A 65 -18.12 0.82 -6.19
C ALA A 65 -17.06 1.85 -5.78
N GLU A 66 -16.99 2.10 -4.49
CA GLU A 66 -16.06 3.07 -3.91
C GLU A 66 -14.60 2.61 -3.95
N ALA A 67 -13.68 3.58 -3.93
CA ALA A 67 -12.26 3.30 -3.79
C ALA A 67 -11.98 2.35 -2.59
N PRO A 68 -11.00 1.44 -2.70
CA PRO A 68 -9.99 1.33 -3.74
C PRO A 68 -10.42 0.55 -5.00
N VAL A 69 -11.66 0.03 -5.06
CA VAL A 69 -12.19 -0.63 -6.25
C VAL A 69 -12.26 0.37 -7.40
N ARG A 70 -11.87 -0.06 -8.59
CA ARG A 70 -12.01 0.73 -9.82
C ARG A 70 -12.32 -0.20 -10.99
N VAL A 71 -13.55 -0.17 -11.46
CA VAL A 71 -13.99 -0.89 -12.65
C VAL A 71 -13.67 -0.05 -13.89
N HIS A 72 -12.88 -0.59 -14.81
CA HIS A 72 -12.55 0.05 -16.08
C HIS A 72 -13.48 -0.43 -17.20
N GLU A 73 -13.66 -1.74 -17.29
CA GLU A 73 -14.51 -2.38 -18.29
C GLU A 73 -15.35 -3.46 -17.59
N LEU A 74 -16.59 -3.60 -18.05
CA LEU A 74 -17.52 -4.62 -17.57
C LEU A 74 -18.29 -5.16 -18.78
N PHE A 75 -18.14 -6.45 -19.03
CA PHE A 75 -18.83 -7.19 -20.07
C PHE A 75 -19.91 -8.05 -19.44
N PHE A 76 -21.07 -8.11 -20.08
CA PHE A 76 -22.24 -8.86 -19.61
C PHE A 76 -22.68 -9.79 -20.74
N GLU A 77 -22.59 -11.09 -20.53
CA GLU A 77 -22.93 -12.13 -21.48
C GLU A 77 -24.05 -13.03 -20.91
N PRO A 78 -25.28 -12.91 -21.41
CA PRO A 78 -26.37 -13.79 -21.01
C PRO A 78 -26.11 -15.23 -21.49
N ARG A 79 -26.53 -16.19 -20.65
CA ARG A 79 -26.46 -17.63 -20.93
C ARG A 79 -27.75 -18.33 -20.52
N GLU A 80 -27.87 -19.57 -20.92
CA GLU A 80 -28.96 -20.42 -20.42
C GLU A 80 -28.90 -20.54 -18.89
N TYR A 81 -30.08 -20.64 -18.29
CA TYR A 81 -30.18 -20.70 -16.82
C TYR A 81 -29.42 -21.89 -16.25
N THR A 82 -28.55 -21.58 -15.30
CA THR A 82 -27.82 -22.57 -14.49
C THR A 82 -28.23 -22.41 -13.03
N GLY A 83 -28.78 -23.47 -12.41
CA GLY A 83 -29.19 -23.44 -11.01
C GLY A 83 -27.98 -23.52 -10.08
N TYR A 84 -27.57 -22.37 -9.52
CA TYR A 84 -26.57 -22.30 -8.44
C TYR A 84 -27.26 -22.35 -7.08
N ILE A 85 -26.56 -22.89 -6.08
CA ILE A 85 -27.01 -22.88 -4.68
C ILE A 85 -26.24 -21.80 -3.91
N GLY A 86 -26.93 -20.71 -3.58
CA GLY A 86 -26.31 -19.56 -2.90
C GLY A 86 -25.35 -18.77 -3.79
N PHE A 87 -24.61 -17.85 -3.19
CA PHE A 87 -23.58 -17.05 -3.88
C PHE A 87 -22.26 -17.14 -3.12
N THR A 88 -21.19 -17.61 -3.77
CA THR A 88 -19.91 -17.90 -3.12
C THR A 88 -18.71 -17.29 -3.86
N ALA A 89 -17.65 -16.99 -3.10
CA ALA A 89 -16.34 -16.74 -3.69
C ALA A 89 -15.65 -18.10 -3.89
N SER A 90 -15.28 -18.40 -5.14
CA SER A 90 -14.53 -19.61 -5.49
C SER A 90 -13.04 -19.31 -5.63
N ASP A 91 -12.24 -20.38 -5.68
CA ASP A 91 -10.80 -20.30 -5.90
C ASP A 91 -10.47 -19.61 -7.23
N SER A 92 -9.28 -19.04 -7.29
CA SER A 92 -8.79 -18.34 -8.50
C SER A 92 -8.57 -19.35 -9.64
N GLU A 93 -9.05 -19.02 -10.83
CA GLU A 93 -8.79 -19.82 -12.03
C GLU A 93 -7.35 -19.61 -12.50
N THR A 94 -6.64 -20.72 -12.76
CA THR A 94 -5.28 -20.69 -13.32
C THR A 94 -5.36 -20.62 -14.85
N GLY A 95 -5.18 -19.42 -15.42
CA GLY A 95 -5.13 -19.19 -16.86
C GLY A 95 -3.77 -18.66 -17.33
N GLN A 96 -3.49 -18.77 -18.64
CA GLN A 96 -2.29 -18.19 -19.29
C GLN A 96 -2.41 -16.67 -19.55
N GLU A 97 -3.47 -16.01 -19.10
CA GLU A 97 -3.75 -14.60 -19.33
C GLU A 97 -2.83 -13.69 -18.51
N LYS A 98 -2.67 -12.45 -18.94
CA LYS A 98 -1.85 -11.42 -18.25
C LYS A 98 -2.38 -11.22 -16.84
N LYS A 99 -1.56 -11.56 -15.87
CA LYS A 99 -1.89 -11.43 -14.44
C LYS A 99 -1.61 -9.99 -13.99
N ILE A 100 -2.60 -9.31 -13.41
CA ILE A 100 -2.41 -7.97 -12.84
C ILE A 100 -2.00 -8.09 -11.37
N ILE A 101 -0.85 -7.52 -11.04
CA ILE A 101 -0.37 -7.39 -9.67
C ILE A 101 -1.05 -6.15 -9.05
N PRO A 102 -1.75 -6.28 -7.90
CA PRO A 102 -2.36 -5.13 -7.25
C PRO A 102 -1.29 -4.22 -6.61
N ALA A 103 -1.52 -2.91 -6.65
CA ALA A 103 -0.65 -1.92 -6.03
C ALA A 103 -0.80 -1.91 -4.50
N ASP A 104 0.26 -1.50 -3.78
CA ASP A 104 0.20 -1.24 -2.34
C ASP A 104 -0.79 -0.11 -2.03
N LEU A 105 -1.56 -0.26 -0.96
CA LEU A 105 -2.56 0.71 -0.54
C LEU A 105 -2.27 1.20 0.87
N GLY A 106 -2.33 2.51 1.07
CA GLY A 106 -2.18 3.12 2.39
C GLY A 106 -3.31 2.72 3.35
N ILE A 107 -3.05 2.92 4.65
CA ILE A 107 -4.02 2.63 5.71
C ILE A 107 -5.35 3.35 5.45
N CYS A 108 -6.45 2.62 5.53
CA CYS A 108 -7.78 3.19 5.32
C CYS A 108 -8.35 3.80 6.61
N PRO A 109 -9.32 4.73 6.50
CA PRO A 109 -9.91 5.38 7.69
C PRO A 109 -10.49 4.40 8.72
N ALA A 110 -11.10 3.30 8.30
CA ALA A 110 -11.66 2.30 9.20
C ALA A 110 -10.56 1.54 9.99
N CYS A 111 -9.43 1.19 9.35
CA CYS A 111 -8.30 0.60 10.07
C CYS A 111 -7.66 1.61 11.03
N LEU A 112 -7.60 2.88 10.64
CA LEU A 112 -7.09 3.94 11.49
C LEU A 112 -7.98 4.17 12.72
N ALA A 113 -9.29 4.16 12.54
CA ALA A 113 -10.26 4.27 13.63
C ALA A 113 -10.11 3.12 14.64
N GLU A 114 -10.01 1.86 14.18
CA GLU A 114 -9.77 0.71 15.06
C GLU A 114 -8.41 0.80 15.79
N MET A 115 -7.36 1.22 15.09
CA MET A 115 -6.04 1.39 15.72
C MET A 115 -6.05 2.43 16.84
N ARG A 116 -6.94 3.42 16.79
CA ARG A 116 -7.11 4.48 17.79
C ARG A 116 -8.14 4.13 18.89
N ALA A 117 -9.04 3.18 18.61
CA ALA A 117 -10.10 2.80 19.55
C ALA A 117 -9.53 2.12 20.80
N ALA A 118 -10.00 2.56 21.98
CA ALA A 118 -9.49 2.08 23.26
C ALA A 118 -9.71 0.58 23.47
N ASP A 119 -10.85 0.07 22.99
CA ASP A 119 -11.32 -1.30 23.22
C ASP A 119 -11.01 -2.26 22.05
N ASP A 120 -10.35 -1.79 20.99
CA ASP A 120 -10.03 -2.65 19.86
C ASP A 120 -8.78 -3.48 20.13
N ARG A 121 -8.84 -4.79 19.81
CA ARG A 121 -7.71 -5.72 19.96
C ARG A 121 -6.49 -5.35 19.11
N ARG A 122 -6.64 -4.46 18.12
CA ARG A 122 -5.59 -3.90 17.27
C ARG A 122 -5.21 -2.48 17.66
N ARG A 123 -5.66 -2.00 18.84
CA ARG A 123 -5.24 -0.68 19.32
C ARG A 123 -3.73 -0.53 19.28
N GLY A 124 -3.24 0.50 18.58
CA GLY A 124 -1.81 0.77 18.43
C GLY A 124 -1.04 -0.25 17.56
N TYR A 125 -1.70 -1.21 16.91
CA TYR A 125 -1.01 -2.20 16.08
C TYR A 125 -0.50 -1.57 14.76
N PRO A 126 0.85 -1.45 14.57
CA PRO A 126 1.43 -0.66 13.49
C PRO A 126 1.14 -1.20 12.08
N TYR A 127 0.86 -2.51 11.99
CA TYR A 127 0.70 -3.25 10.72
C TYR A 127 -0.76 -3.62 10.45
N ILE A 128 -1.69 -2.91 11.08
CA ILE A 128 -3.12 -3.09 10.88
C ILE A 128 -3.51 -2.92 9.42
N SER A 129 -4.33 -3.83 8.91
CA SER A 129 -4.86 -3.79 7.55
C SER A 129 -6.19 -4.52 7.43
N CYS A 130 -6.82 -4.36 6.27
CA CYS A 130 -8.03 -5.08 5.88
C CYS A 130 -7.99 -5.45 4.40
N ALA A 131 -9.07 -6.01 3.85
CA ALA A 131 -9.14 -6.34 2.43
C ALA A 131 -8.97 -5.12 1.50
N ARG A 132 -9.14 -3.87 2.00
CA ARG A 132 -9.10 -2.63 1.22
C ARG A 132 -7.84 -1.79 1.42
N CYS A 133 -6.89 -2.17 2.29
CA CYS A 133 -5.65 -1.42 2.55
C CYS A 133 -4.49 -2.34 2.92
N GLY A 134 -3.28 -1.79 2.99
CA GLY A 134 -2.05 -2.51 3.31
C GLY A 134 -1.21 -2.87 2.07
N PRO A 135 -0.09 -3.57 2.23
CA PRO A 135 0.82 -3.95 1.15
C PRO A 135 0.25 -5.02 0.23
N ARG A 136 0.68 -5.01 -1.04
CA ARG A 136 0.38 -6.00 -2.09
C ARG A 136 1.60 -6.27 -2.95
N TYR A 137 1.96 -5.31 -3.83
CA TYR A 137 3.10 -5.41 -4.72
C TYR A 137 4.41 -5.72 -4.00
N THR A 138 4.65 -5.02 -2.90
CA THR A 138 5.90 -5.13 -2.12
C THR A 138 6.07 -6.47 -1.41
N ILE A 139 4.98 -7.22 -1.21
CA ILE A 139 4.98 -8.50 -0.48
C ILE A 139 4.64 -9.71 -1.35
N LEU A 140 4.26 -9.50 -2.61
CA LEU A 140 3.80 -10.56 -3.50
C LEU A 140 4.97 -11.38 -4.00
N GLN A 141 4.91 -12.69 -3.84
CA GLN A 141 5.86 -13.65 -4.40
C GLN A 141 5.45 -14.05 -5.81
N ASP A 142 4.22 -14.54 -5.97
CA ASP A 142 3.66 -14.97 -7.24
C ASP A 142 2.14 -14.70 -7.27
N LEU A 143 1.52 -14.84 -8.45
CA LEU A 143 0.09 -14.68 -8.70
C LEU A 143 -0.60 -16.06 -8.81
N PRO A 144 -1.87 -16.14 -8.44
CA PRO A 144 -2.80 -15.09 -7.99
C PRO A 144 -2.41 -14.49 -6.62
N TYR A 145 -2.96 -13.29 -6.31
CA TYR A 145 -2.72 -12.63 -5.03
C TYR A 145 -3.52 -13.31 -3.93
N ASP A 146 -2.92 -14.31 -3.31
CA ASP A 146 -3.42 -15.07 -2.17
C ASP A 146 -2.35 -15.11 -1.07
N ARG A 147 -2.73 -15.29 0.21
CA ARG A 147 -1.83 -15.15 1.36
C ARG A 147 -0.59 -16.04 1.29
N ASP A 148 -0.75 -17.30 0.87
CA ASP A 148 0.30 -18.30 0.69
C ASP A 148 1.30 -17.97 -0.42
N ARG A 149 0.99 -16.98 -1.26
CA ARG A 149 1.86 -16.46 -2.33
C ARG A 149 2.41 -15.07 -2.02
N THR A 150 2.40 -14.70 -0.76
CA THR A 150 2.97 -13.44 -0.26
C THR A 150 3.92 -13.70 0.91
N SER A 151 4.72 -12.69 1.29
CA SER A 151 5.53 -12.77 2.52
C SER A 151 4.68 -12.82 3.82
N MET A 152 3.35 -12.90 3.71
CA MET A 152 2.45 -13.17 4.84
C MET A 152 2.22 -14.67 5.09
N GLU A 153 2.69 -15.55 4.23
CA GLU A 153 2.58 -17.02 4.37
C GLU A 153 3.10 -17.51 5.72
N VAL A 154 4.22 -16.97 6.17
CA VAL A 154 4.86 -17.33 7.45
C VAL A 154 4.07 -16.91 8.70
N PHE A 155 3.03 -16.09 8.54
CA PHE A 155 2.18 -15.58 9.62
C PHE A 155 0.84 -16.31 9.66
N SER A 156 0.78 -17.45 10.36
CA SER A 156 -0.46 -18.22 10.55
C SER A 156 -1.51 -17.40 11.32
N LEU A 157 -2.73 -17.35 10.81
CA LEU A 157 -3.82 -16.60 11.43
C LEU A 157 -4.21 -17.20 12.79
N CYS A 158 -4.31 -16.38 13.85
CA CYS A 158 -4.94 -16.76 15.09
C CYS A 158 -6.44 -16.99 14.88
N ALA A 159 -7.13 -17.61 15.85
CA ALA A 159 -8.54 -17.95 15.75
C ALA A 159 -9.43 -16.78 15.36
N ASP A 160 -9.25 -15.60 16.02
CA ASP A 160 -10.04 -14.40 15.74
C ASP A 160 -9.80 -13.86 14.33
N CYS A 161 -8.51 -13.78 13.89
CA CYS A 161 -8.19 -13.32 12.56
C CYS A 161 -8.66 -14.30 11.49
N ARG A 162 -8.67 -15.62 11.78
CA ARG A 162 -9.23 -16.65 10.89
C ARG A 162 -10.73 -16.48 10.73
N THR A 163 -11.46 -16.26 11.82
CA THR A 163 -12.91 -16.00 11.79
C THR A 163 -13.23 -14.75 10.94
N GLU A 164 -12.48 -13.66 11.11
CA GLU A 164 -12.65 -12.47 10.28
C GLU A 164 -12.31 -12.73 8.80
N TYR A 165 -11.26 -13.51 8.53
CA TYR A 165 -10.80 -13.83 7.18
C TYR A 165 -11.81 -14.66 6.38
N THR A 166 -12.43 -15.63 7.03
CA THR A 166 -13.40 -16.53 6.39
C THR A 166 -14.80 -15.92 6.23
N SER A 167 -15.10 -14.84 6.96
CA SER A 167 -16.41 -14.19 6.90
C SER A 167 -16.49 -13.19 5.76
N ILE A 168 -17.39 -13.42 4.80
CA ILE A 168 -17.67 -12.47 3.69
C ILE A 168 -18.32 -11.17 4.17
N GLU A 169 -18.99 -11.19 5.32
CA GLU A 169 -19.61 -10.00 5.93
C GLU A 169 -18.55 -9.11 6.63
N ASN A 170 -17.42 -9.67 7.03
CA ASN A 170 -16.38 -8.91 7.68
C ASN A 170 -15.57 -8.11 6.65
N ARG A 171 -15.20 -6.86 6.99
CA ARG A 171 -14.35 -6.02 6.14
C ARG A 171 -12.92 -6.58 5.93
N ARG A 172 -12.55 -7.62 6.67
CA ARG A 172 -11.31 -8.40 6.55
C ARG A 172 -11.49 -9.73 5.80
N GLY A 173 -12.70 -10.05 5.38
CA GLY A 173 -12.96 -11.24 4.60
C GLY A 173 -12.07 -11.32 3.36
N HIS A 174 -11.31 -12.41 3.22
CA HIS A 174 -10.30 -12.62 2.19
C HIS A 174 -9.29 -11.46 2.06
N GLY A 175 -8.94 -10.82 3.18
CA GLY A 175 -7.90 -9.80 3.24
C GLY A 175 -6.53 -10.44 3.51
N GLU A 176 -5.70 -10.63 2.50
CA GLU A 176 -4.48 -11.43 2.56
C GLU A 176 -3.44 -10.92 3.56
N THR A 177 -3.49 -9.62 3.89
CA THR A 177 -2.55 -8.98 4.83
C THR A 177 -3.07 -8.84 6.24
N ILE A 178 -4.28 -9.33 6.54
CA ILE A 178 -4.85 -9.19 7.88
C ILE A 178 -3.99 -9.87 8.95
N SER A 179 -3.91 -9.22 10.10
CA SER A 179 -3.13 -9.69 11.24
C SER A 179 -3.48 -8.90 12.51
N CYS A 180 -2.91 -9.31 13.62
CA CYS A 180 -2.95 -8.62 14.91
C CYS A 180 -1.67 -8.88 15.70
N TYR A 181 -1.58 -8.40 16.92
CA TYR A 181 -0.41 -8.63 17.79
C TYR A 181 -0.05 -10.09 18.02
N ALA A 182 -1.05 -11.00 18.00
CA ALA A 182 -0.82 -12.43 18.21
C ALA A 182 -0.30 -13.17 16.99
N CYS A 183 -0.63 -12.71 15.76
CA CYS A 183 -0.41 -13.52 14.57
C CYS A 183 0.21 -12.75 13.39
N GLY A 184 0.62 -11.52 13.58
CA GLY A 184 1.14 -10.69 12.50
C GLY A 184 2.59 -10.25 12.70
N PRO A 185 3.08 -9.40 11.79
CA PRO A 185 4.40 -8.82 11.91
C PRO A 185 4.61 -8.12 13.24
N GLN A 186 5.83 -8.26 13.78
CA GLN A 186 6.26 -7.70 15.06
C GLN A 186 7.27 -6.59 14.83
N LEU A 187 7.09 -5.45 15.49
CA LEU A 187 8.06 -4.37 15.50
C LEU A 187 9.32 -4.81 16.26
N GLN A 188 10.47 -4.52 15.71
CA GLN A 188 11.79 -4.77 16.26
C GLN A 188 12.63 -3.50 16.15
N GLY A 189 13.63 -3.33 17.01
CA GLY A 189 14.48 -2.16 16.91
C GLY A 189 15.69 -2.24 17.83
N CYS A 190 16.67 -1.38 17.56
CA CYS A 190 17.81 -1.12 18.42
C CYS A 190 18.19 0.35 18.36
N VAL A 191 18.90 0.81 19.38
CA VAL A 191 19.39 2.18 19.49
C VAL A 191 20.88 2.17 19.79
N LYS A 192 21.62 3.20 19.34
CA LYS A 192 23.01 3.42 19.71
C LYS A 192 23.05 4.09 21.08
N ALA A 193 23.92 3.61 21.98
CA ALA A 193 24.23 4.30 23.22
C ALA A 193 25.03 5.58 22.93
N GLU A 194 24.96 6.57 23.83
CA GLU A 194 25.64 7.88 23.66
C GLU A 194 27.17 7.77 23.54
N GLU A 195 27.78 6.66 23.97
CA GLU A 195 29.23 6.38 23.91
C GLU A 195 29.66 5.53 22.70
N GLY A 196 28.82 5.42 21.65
CA GLY A 196 29.19 4.71 20.41
C GLY A 196 29.05 3.18 20.45
N ASN A 197 28.71 2.59 21.59
CA ASN A 197 28.38 1.17 21.68
C ASN A 197 26.92 0.94 21.35
N VAL A 198 26.64 0.04 20.41
CA VAL A 198 25.30 -0.44 20.11
C VAL A 198 24.81 -1.25 21.31
N THR A 199 23.97 -0.68 22.17
CA THR A 199 23.28 -1.47 23.18
C THR A 199 22.13 -2.20 22.51
N LEU A 200 22.42 -3.41 22.09
CA LEU A 200 21.42 -4.43 21.81
C LEU A 200 20.91 -4.92 23.16
N GLY A 201 19.95 -4.20 23.74
CA GLY A 201 19.29 -4.69 24.94
C GLY A 201 18.61 -6.03 24.66
N PRO A 202 18.60 -6.99 25.59
CA PRO A 202 17.91 -8.29 25.44
C PRO A 202 16.42 -8.13 25.14
N ALA A 203 15.86 -6.96 25.36
CA ALA A 203 14.48 -6.59 25.00
C ALA A 203 14.24 -6.45 23.50
N PHE A 204 15.28 -6.33 22.68
CA PHE A 204 15.14 -5.99 21.24
C PHE A 204 15.27 -7.16 20.27
N GLY A 205 15.58 -8.37 20.77
CA GLY A 205 15.54 -9.60 19.95
C GLY A 205 16.63 -9.76 18.89
N PHE A 206 17.66 -8.90 18.90
CA PHE A 206 18.88 -9.11 18.13
C PHE A 206 19.94 -9.78 19.01
N PRO A 207 20.59 -10.89 18.59
CA PRO A 207 21.68 -11.48 19.35
C PRO A 207 22.84 -10.50 19.45
N ALA A 208 23.37 -10.33 20.68
CA ALA A 208 24.63 -9.64 20.89
C ALA A 208 25.75 -10.53 20.33
N THR A 209 26.61 -9.93 19.52
CA THR A 209 27.92 -10.41 19.01
C THR A 209 27.93 -11.38 17.85
N GLU A 210 28.89 -11.05 16.99
CA GLU A 210 29.47 -11.78 15.86
C GLU A 210 28.69 -11.84 14.57
N THR A 211 29.32 -11.28 13.55
CA THR A 211 29.14 -11.36 12.11
C THR A 211 28.59 -12.71 11.63
N THR A 212 27.32 -13.01 11.89
CA THR A 212 26.67 -14.15 11.23
C THR A 212 25.16 -14.04 11.31
N ALA A 213 24.57 -14.05 10.14
CA ALA A 213 23.24 -14.51 9.86
C ALA A 213 22.14 -13.97 10.81
N PHE A 214 21.36 -13.03 10.32
CA PHE A 214 19.95 -12.98 10.68
C PHE A 214 19.40 -14.40 10.53
N ALA A 215 19.51 -15.19 11.59
CA ALA A 215 18.69 -16.36 11.71
C ALA A 215 17.27 -15.81 11.57
N ALA A 216 16.61 -16.14 10.48
CA ALA A 216 15.18 -16.02 10.42
C ALA A 216 14.72 -16.54 11.78
N VAL A 217 14.23 -15.63 12.65
CA VAL A 217 13.44 -16.07 13.78
C VAL A 217 12.26 -16.70 13.10
N SER A 218 12.39 -17.99 12.84
CA SER A 218 11.31 -18.83 12.41
C SER A 218 10.16 -18.43 13.32
N ALA A 219 9.12 -17.88 12.73
CA ALA A 219 7.84 -17.82 13.39
C ALA A 219 7.70 -19.18 14.08
N PRO A 220 7.26 -19.25 15.34
CA PRO A 220 7.16 -20.52 16.03
C PRO A 220 6.43 -21.45 15.08
N ALA A 221 7.13 -22.51 14.65
CA ALA A 221 6.60 -23.49 13.72
C ALA A 221 5.24 -23.88 14.22
N SER A 222 4.22 -23.73 13.38
CA SER A 222 2.91 -24.38 13.43
C SER A 222 2.50 -24.90 14.83
N ALA A 223 2.41 -24.04 15.82
CA ALA A 223 1.59 -24.33 16.95
C ALA A 223 0.20 -23.76 16.60
N SER A 224 -0.77 -24.65 16.45
CA SER A 224 -2.17 -24.34 16.68
C SER A 224 -2.29 -23.87 18.14
N ALA A 225 -1.87 -22.63 18.41
CA ALA A 225 -1.94 -22.04 19.73
C ALA A 225 -3.42 -22.03 20.11
N SER A 226 -3.77 -22.77 21.14
CA SER A 226 -5.09 -22.72 21.74
C SER A 226 -5.43 -21.26 22.06
N ALA A 227 -6.69 -20.87 21.99
CA ALA A 227 -7.13 -19.49 22.25
C ALA A 227 -6.56 -18.93 23.57
N SER A 228 -6.29 -19.78 24.57
CA SER A 228 -5.69 -19.43 25.85
C SER A 228 -4.21 -18.97 25.77
N ALA A 229 -3.44 -19.43 24.77
CA ALA A 229 -2.04 -19.05 24.60
C ALA A 229 -1.87 -17.80 23.72
N ALA A 230 -2.84 -17.49 22.88
CA ALA A 230 -2.77 -16.35 21.96
C ALA A 230 -2.91 -14.99 22.68
N ALA A 231 -3.69 -14.90 23.74
CA ALA A 231 -3.93 -13.66 24.47
C ALA A 231 -2.69 -13.13 25.23
N PRO A 232 -1.94 -13.95 25.99
CA PRO A 232 -0.70 -13.50 26.63
C PRO A 232 0.38 -13.08 25.62
N LEU A 233 0.50 -13.79 24.49
CA LEU A 233 1.45 -13.43 23.44
C LEU A 233 1.09 -12.08 22.77
N ALA A 234 -0.19 -11.84 22.53
CA ALA A 234 -0.67 -10.57 21.99
C ALA A 234 -0.38 -9.41 22.92
N GLU A 235 -0.58 -9.58 24.22
CA GLU A 235 -0.31 -8.53 25.22
C GLU A 235 1.18 -8.22 25.34
N ALA A 236 2.04 -9.24 25.43
CA ALA A 236 3.49 -9.06 25.45
C ALA A 236 3.99 -8.33 24.19
N SER A 237 3.47 -8.71 23.03
CA SER A 237 3.77 -8.04 21.76
C SER A 237 3.29 -6.60 21.73
N ARG A 238 2.13 -6.30 22.30
CA ARG A 238 1.56 -4.95 22.39
C ARG A 238 2.42 -4.06 23.28
N ILE A 239 2.82 -4.54 24.45
CA ILE A 239 3.69 -3.80 25.37
C ILE A 239 5.01 -3.48 24.70
N LYS A 240 5.70 -4.48 24.14
CA LYS A 240 6.97 -4.29 23.44
C LYS A 240 6.86 -3.31 22.28
N THR A 241 5.80 -3.41 21.48
CA THR A 241 5.56 -2.49 20.37
C THR A 241 5.39 -1.05 20.87
N HIS A 242 4.62 -0.86 21.95
CA HIS A 242 4.41 0.47 22.54
C HIS A 242 5.71 1.09 23.02
N GLU A 243 6.56 0.32 23.72
CA GLU A 243 7.87 0.76 24.19
C GLU A 243 8.79 1.17 23.02
N LEU A 244 8.83 0.38 21.93
CA LEU A 244 9.63 0.69 20.76
C LEU A 244 9.14 1.95 20.02
N VAL A 245 7.82 2.12 19.87
CA VAL A 245 7.24 3.33 19.29
C VAL A 245 7.57 4.54 20.12
N LYS A 246 7.42 4.45 21.44
CA LYS A 246 7.78 5.54 22.38
C LYS A 246 9.27 5.88 22.33
N THR A 247 10.13 4.88 22.23
CA THR A 247 11.58 5.08 22.05
C THR A 247 11.87 5.84 20.75
N ALA A 248 11.26 5.45 19.64
CA ALA A 248 11.41 6.14 18.36
C ALA A 248 10.89 7.60 18.45
N GLN A 249 9.74 7.84 19.10
CA GLN A 249 9.20 9.19 19.31
C GLN A 249 10.15 10.06 20.17
N ASN A 250 10.72 9.49 21.24
CA ASN A 250 11.67 10.19 22.11
C ASN A 250 12.95 10.58 21.35
N LEU A 251 13.50 9.68 20.51
CA LEU A 251 14.66 9.98 19.67
C LEU A 251 14.35 11.11 18.70
N LEU A 252 13.20 11.07 18.03
CA LEU A 252 12.75 12.12 17.11
C LEU A 252 12.55 13.45 17.83
N GLN A 253 11.94 13.45 19.03
CA GLN A 253 11.77 14.64 19.85
C GLN A 253 13.11 15.24 20.29
N ALA A 254 14.11 14.41 20.57
CA ALA A 254 15.49 14.80 20.89
C ALA A 254 16.32 15.24 19.67
N GLY A 255 15.72 15.42 18.50
CA GLY A 255 16.41 15.84 17.28
C GLY A 255 17.38 14.79 16.72
N LYS A 256 17.11 13.52 16.93
CA LYS A 256 17.91 12.43 16.35
C LYS A 256 17.33 11.97 15.01
N ILE A 257 18.19 11.40 14.17
CA ILE A 257 17.79 10.71 12.94
C ILE A 257 17.58 9.24 13.28
N ILE A 258 16.48 8.67 12.83
CA ILE A 258 16.22 7.24 12.96
C ILE A 258 16.00 6.59 11.58
N MET A 259 16.21 5.31 11.51
CA MET A 259 15.96 4.48 10.33
C MET A 259 14.75 3.59 10.58
N VAL A 260 13.77 3.60 9.68
CA VAL A 260 12.48 2.92 9.85
C VAL A 260 12.15 2.10 8.60
N LYS A 261 11.82 0.82 8.76
CA LYS A 261 11.31 -0.02 7.68
C LYS A 261 9.88 0.37 7.36
N ALA A 262 9.66 0.85 6.14
CA ALA A 262 8.37 1.23 5.59
C ALA A 262 7.74 0.09 4.76
N VAL A 263 6.71 0.40 3.96
CA VAL A 263 6.05 -0.59 3.09
C VAL A 263 6.96 -1.06 1.95
N GLY A 264 7.70 -0.13 1.32
CA GLY A 264 8.49 -0.41 0.13
C GLY A 264 10.01 -0.40 0.32
N GLY A 265 10.51 -0.20 1.54
CA GLY A 265 11.94 -0.11 1.85
C GLY A 265 12.17 0.64 3.15
N PHE A 266 13.43 0.94 3.45
CA PHE A 266 13.82 1.70 4.64
C PHE A 266 13.85 3.20 4.38
N ASN A 267 13.42 3.97 5.36
CA ASN A 267 13.44 5.42 5.32
C ASN A 267 14.32 5.98 6.44
N LEU A 268 14.98 7.10 6.16
CA LEU A 268 15.56 7.96 7.18
C LEU A 268 14.50 8.96 7.60
N VAL A 269 14.32 9.10 8.92
CA VAL A 269 13.25 9.90 9.52
C VAL A 269 13.85 10.85 10.56
N CYS A 270 13.45 12.12 10.53
CA CYS A 270 13.77 13.09 11.57
C CYS A 270 12.68 14.15 11.72
N LYS A 271 12.73 14.93 12.80
CA LYS A 271 11.82 16.05 13.05
C LYS A 271 12.03 17.15 11.99
N ALA A 272 10.95 17.58 11.34
CA ALA A 272 11.03 18.56 10.24
C ALA A 272 11.34 19.99 10.72
N ALA A 273 11.09 20.31 11.98
CA ALA A 273 11.34 21.64 12.57
C ALA A 273 12.79 21.85 13.02
N ASP A 274 13.60 20.80 13.12
CA ASP A 274 14.95 20.88 13.65
C ASP A 274 15.98 21.14 12.54
N ARG A 275 16.43 22.39 12.42
CA ARG A 275 17.35 22.85 11.39
C ARG A 275 18.68 22.08 11.39
N ASP A 276 19.24 21.82 12.57
CA ASP A 276 20.56 21.19 12.69
C ASP A 276 20.47 19.70 12.32
N THR A 277 19.38 19.04 12.71
CA THR A 277 19.12 17.65 12.31
C THR A 277 18.88 17.54 10.81
N VAL A 278 18.16 18.49 10.21
CA VAL A 278 17.97 18.53 8.75
C VAL A 278 19.31 18.76 8.03
N ALA A 279 20.20 19.59 8.57
CA ALA A 279 21.54 19.81 8.01
C ALA A 279 22.36 18.50 8.04
N ARG A 280 22.44 17.81 9.19
CA ARG A 280 23.11 16.49 9.29
C ARG A 280 22.53 15.47 8.31
N LEU A 281 21.21 15.42 8.15
CA LEU A 281 20.57 14.54 7.18
C LEU A 281 20.96 14.87 5.74
N ARG A 282 21.11 16.17 5.38
CA ARG A 282 21.59 16.62 4.07
C ARG A 282 23.02 16.17 3.82
N ASP A 283 23.91 16.33 4.79
CA ASP A 283 25.32 15.95 4.69
C ASP A 283 25.43 14.43 4.53
N MET A 284 24.74 13.62 5.34
CA MET A 284 24.71 12.17 5.23
C MET A 284 24.22 11.72 3.84
N LYS A 285 23.18 12.36 3.32
CA LYS A 285 22.60 12.05 2.01
C LYS A 285 23.38 12.66 0.83
N LYS A 286 24.39 13.50 1.08
CA LYS A 286 25.09 14.31 0.06
C LYS A 286 24.09 15.05 -0.84
N ARG A 287 23.08 15.66 -0.21
CA ARG A 287 21.92 16.27 -0.86
C ARG A 287 21.79 17.75 -0.48
N PRO A 288 22.63 18.63 -1.06
CA PRO A 288 22.74 20.02 -0.61
C PRO A 288 21.46 20.84 -0.82
N SER A 289 20.77 20.69 -1.93
CA SER A 289 19.67 21.59 -2.32
C SER A 289 18.34 20.88 -2.63
N LYS A 290 18.33 19.58 -2.98
CA LYS A 290 17.07 18.89 -3.33
C LYS A 290 16.10 18.89 -2.13
N PRO A 291 14.84 19.36 -2.24
CA PRO A 291 13.86 19.42 -1.15
C PRO A 291 13.59 18.05 -0.54
N PHE A 292 13.31 18.00 0.77
CA PHE A 292 12.80 16.82 1.44
C PHE A 292 11.27 16.81 1.46
N ALA A 293 10.70 15.62 1.36
CA ALA A 293 9.28 15.42 1.61
C ALA A 293 9.00 15.39 3.12
N VAL A 294 7.87 15.95 3.50
CA VAL A 294 7.42 16.01 4.88
C VAL A 294 6.14 15.20 5.05
N MET A 295 6.16 14.27 5.99
CA MET A 295 4.98 13.53 6.41
C MET A 295 4.28 14.31 7.52
N VAL A 296 2.99 14.53 7.34
CA VAL A 296 2.11 15.17 8.33
C VAL A 296 1.02 14.21 8.75
N ARG A 297 0.55 14.34 9.99
CA ARG A 297 -0.40 13.43 10.60
C ARG A 297 -1.73 13.34 9.83
N ASP A 298 -2.29 14.47 9.44
CA ASP A 298 -3.63 14.58 8.84
C ASP A 298 -3.78 15.80 7.94
N MET A 299 -4.97 15.98 7.38
CA MET A 299 -5.27 17.10 6.50
C MET A 299 -5.19 18.45 7.20
N ALA A 300 -5.58 18.53 8.48
CA ALA A 300 -5.50 19.79 9.23
C ALA A 300 -4.03 20.26 9.34
N ALA A 301 -3.10 19.33 9.62
CA ALA A 301 -1.67 19.63 9.64
C ALA A 301 -1.14 20.02 8.24
N ALA A 302 -1.65 19.41 7.15
CA ALA A 302 -1.28 19.80 5.79
C ALA A 302 -1.78 21.21 5.43
N GLU A 303 -3.03 21.49 5.74
CA GLU A 303 -3.69 22.80 5.49
C GLU A 303 -3.09 23.93 6.37
N ALA A 304 -2.52 23.61 7.52
CA ALA A 304 -1.77 24.58 8.33
C ALA A 304 -0.46 25.04 7.64
N LEU A 305 0.20 24.15 6.89
CA LEU A 305 1.50 24.42 6.26
C LEU A 305 1.41 24.94 4.82
N CYS A 306 0.37 24.53 4.08
CA CYS A 306 0.24 24.76 2.65
C CYS A 306 -1.18 25.15 2.27
N TYR A 307 -1.30 25.84 1.11
CA TYR A 307 -2.57 25.95 0.42
C TYR A 307 -2.90 24.61 -0.24
N VAL A 308 -4.11 24.10 -0.02
CA VAL A 308 -4.54 22.78 -0.51
C VAL A 308 -5.84 22.92 -1.27
N SER A 309 -5.81 22.70 -2.59
CA SER A 309 -7.00 22.62 -3.43
C SER A 309 -7.73 21.28 -3.23
N GLN A 310 -8.98 21.17 -3.68
CA GLN A 310 -9.75 19.93 -3.59
C GLN A 310 -9.06 18.77 -4.34
N ALA A 311 -8.48 19.02 -5.51
CA ALA A 311 -7.77 17.98 -6.28
C ALA A 311 -6.50 17.47 -5.56
N GLU A 312 -5.78 18.34 -4.87
CA GLU A 312 -4.62 17.97 -4.04
C GLU A 312 -5.05 17.21 -2.78
N LYS A 313 -6.15 17.62 -2.15
CA LYS A 313 -6.77 16.91 -1.03
C LYS A 313 -7.16 15.49 -1.42
N ASP A 314 -7.80 15.32 -2.58
CA ASP A 314 -8.19 14.02 -3.11
C ASP A 314 -6.97 13.11 -3.37
N LEU A 315 -5.84 13.68 -3.83
CA LEU A 315 -4.57 12.96 -3.98
C LEU A 315 -3.98 12.54 -2.63
N LEU A 316 -3.87 13.46 -1.66
CA LEU A 316 -3.34 13.18 -0.32
C LEU A 316 -4.16 12.09 0.39
N LEU A 317 -5.48 12.12 0.27
CA LEU A 317 -6.40 11.16 0.87
C LEU A 317 -6.57 9.88 0.05
N SER A 318 -6.05 9.84 -1.19
CA SER A 318 -6.16 8.66 -2.05
C SER A 318 -5.51 7.43 -1.40
N PRO A 319 -5.93 6.21 -1.75
CA PRO A 319 -5.30 4.99 -1.24
C PRO A 319 -3.81 4.86 -1.59
N ALA A 320 -3.32 5.58 -2.60
CA ALA A 320 -1.91 5.60 -2.96
C ALA A 320 -1.03 6.40 -1.98
N ARG A 321 -1.62 7.39 -1.27
CA ARG A 321 -0.88 8.26 -0.33
C ARG A 321 0.43 8.81 -0.93
N PRO A 322 0.39 9.48 -2.10
CA PRO A 322 1.58 10.02 -2.73
C PRO A 322 2.12 11.24 -1.98
N ILE A 323 3.38 11.57 -2.21
CA ILE A 323 3.92 12.89 -1.93
C ILE A 323 3.28 13.86 -2.93
N VAL A 324 2.59 14.90 -2.45
CA VAL A 324 1.97 15.94 -3.28
C VAL A 324 2.73 17.23 -3.11
N LEU A 325 3.16 17.84 -4.23
CA LEU A 325 3.81 19.16 -4.22
C LEU A 325 2.74 20.22 -4.04
N LEU A 326 2.84 20.99 -2.96
CA LEU A 326 1.84 21.99 -2.52
C LEU A 326 2.49 23.34 -2.36
N GLN A 327 1.77 24.41 -2.68
CA GLN A 327 2.20 25.79 -2.45
C GLN A 327 2.30 26.08 -0.95
N LYS A 328 3.48 26.50 -0.48
CA LYS A 328 3.72 26.88 0.92
C LYS A 328 2.93 28.12 1.31
N LYS A 329 2.46 28.19 2.55
CA LYS A 329 1.99 29.44 3.16
C LYS A 329 3.18 30.30 3.59
N GLU A 330 3.05 31.63 3.51
CA GLU A 330 4.10 32.56 3.92
C GLU A 330 4.29 32.54 5.45
N GLU A 331 3.19 32.60 6.19
CA GLU A 331 3.16 32.46 7.65
C GLU A 331 3.22 30.97 8.02
N ARG A 332 4.42 30.41 8.00
CA ARG A 332 4.66 29.05 8.51
C ARG A 332 5.11 29.16 9.95
N ASP A 333 4.34 28.59 10.84
CA ASP A 333 4.83 28.33 12.20
C ASP A 333 6.18 27.58 12.14
N ALA A 334 6.98 27.69 13.19
CA ALA A 334 8.28 27.03 13.34
C ALA A 334 8.24 25.48 13.21
N ALA A 335 7.13 24.93 12.66
CA ALA A 335 6.92 23.51 12.45
C ALA A 335 7.81 22.88 11.37
N ILE A 336 8.34 23.71 10.43
CA ILE A 336 9.21 23.25 9.34
C ILE A 336 10.44 24.15 9.26
N ALA A 337 11.63 23.56 9.38
CA ALA A 337 12.90 24.28 9.25
C ALA A 337 13.08 24.81 7.82
N VAL A 338 13.70 25.98 7.69
CA VAL A 338 13.89 26.66 6.38
C VAL A 338 14.68 25.80 5.40
N ASN A 339 15.64 25.03 5.88
CA ASN A 339 16.50 24.16 5.07
C ASN A 339 15.86 22.81 4.66
N VAL A 340 14.57 22.61 4.92
CA VAL A 340 13.80 21.47 4.35
C VAL A 340 13.57 21.71 2.85
N THR A 341 13.24 22.96 2.48
CA THR A 341 13.06 23.40 1.08
C THR A 341 13.31 24.90 0.99
N ASP A 342 14.54 25.28 0.74
CA ASP A 342 15.01 26.66 0.59
C ASP A 342 14.98 27.14 -0.87
N VAL A 343 15.02 26.21 -1.83
CA VAL A 343 15.10 26.50 -3.27
C VAL A 343 13.74 26.48 -3.99
N SER A 344 12.65 26.24 -3.28
CA SER A 344 11.30 26.11 -3.88
C SER A 344 10.25 26.76 -2.99
N ASP A 345 9.24 27.35 -3.61
CA ASP A 345 8.00 27.83 -2.98
C ASP A 345 7.01 26.69 -2.71
N GLN A 346 7.31 25.48 -3.16
CA GLN A 346 6.52 24.28 -2.94
C GLN A 346 7.14 23.39 -1.85
N LEU A 347 6.27 22.68 -1.14
CA LEU A 347 6.61 21.66 -0.16
C LEU A 347 5.95 20.34 -0.55
N GLY A 348 6.73 19.26 -0.62
CA GLY A 348 6.18 17.92 -0.81
C GLY A 348 5.60 17.39 0.48
N LEU A 349 4.27 17.29 0.59
CA LEU A 349 3.58 16.72 1.75
C LEU A 349 2.96 15.37 1.42
N PHE A 350 2.87 14.49 2.42
CA PHE A 350 2.12 13.25 2.32
C PHE A 350 1.61 12.77 3.69
N LEU A 351 0.59 11.93 3.65
CA LEU A 351 -0.01 11.36 4.85
C LEU A 351 0.54 9.96 5.13
N PRO A 352 0.50 9.48 6.40
CA PRO A 352 0.99 8.17 6.79
C PRO A 352 0.41 7.03 5.92
N PRO A 353 1.26 6.20 5.30
CA PRO A 353 0.79 5.06 4.52
C PRO A 353 0.50 3.82 5.37
N MET A 354 0.96 3.77 6.62
CA MET A 354 0.82 2.64 7.54
C MET A 354 0.73 3.10 8.98
N GLY A 355 0.24 2.23 9.87
CA GLY A 355 -0.01 2.58 11.26
C GLY A 355 1.21 3.00 12.05
N LEU A 356 2.41 2.48 11.74
CA LEU A 356 3.63 2.92 12.41
C LEU A 356 3.88 4.42 12.21
N TYR A 357 3.80 4.90 10.97
CA TYR A 357 4.00 6.32 10.68
C TYR A 357 2.90 7.20 11.25
N GLU A 358 1.68 6.71 11.34
CA GLU A 358 0.58 7.40 12.04
C GLU A 358 0.94 7.70 13.50
N GLN A 359 1.58 6.75 14.18
CA GLN A 359 2.04 6.94 15.56
C GLN A 359 3.25 7.87 15.63
N LEU A 360 4.21 7.72 14.73
CA LEU A 360 5.43 8.56 14.73
C LEU A 360 5.14 10.03 14.41
N THR A 361 4.12 10.33 13.60
CA THR A 361 3.72 11.71 13.25
C THR A 361 2.75 12.35 14.23
N GLU A 362 2.45 11.70 15.35
CA GLU A 362 1.43 12.16 16.29
C GLU A 362 1.72 13.57 16.85
N ALA A 363 2.97 13.85 17.18
CA ALA A 363 3.34 15.09 17.88
C ALA A 363 3.82 16.21 16.94
N PHE A 364 4.41 15.89 15.80
CA PHE A 364 5.01 16.88 14.89
C PHE A 364 5.24 16.33 13.47
N PRO A 365 5.40 17.21 12.47
CA PRO A 365 5.77 16.84 11.13
C PRO A 365 7.16 16.18 11.06
N LEU A 366 7.32 15.18 10.20
CA LEU A 366 8.55 14.43 10.02
C LEU A 366 9.07 14.58 8.59
N ILE A 367 10.38 14.78 8.43
CA ILE A 367 11.05 14.44 7.19
C ILE A 367 11.09 12.93 7.09
N VAL A 368 10.66 12.39 5.96
CA VAL A 368 10.77 10.98 5.62
C VAL A 368 11.36 10.87 4.23
N THR A 369 12.53 10.28 4.13
CA THR A 369 13.25 10.12 2.86
C THR A 369 13.78 8.70 2.72
N SER A 370 13.86 8.18 1.49
CA SER A 370 14.40 6.85 1.22
C SER A 370 15.79 6.67 1.85
N CYS A 371 16.05 5.51 2.44
CA CYS A 371 17.39 5.15 2.87
C CYS A 371 18.12 4.47 1.71
N ASN A 372 19.16 5.10 1.21
CA ASN A 372 19.98 4.60 0.10
C ASN A 372 21.31 5.36 0.07
N TYR A 373 22.34 4.74 -0.49
CA TYR A 373 23.53 5.45 -0.92
C TYR A 373 23.21 6.38 -2.09
N ALA A 374 23.99 7.45 -2.27
CA ALA A 374 23.74 8.40 -3.33
C ALA A 374 23.78 7.72 -4.70
N GLY A 375 22.70 7.85 -5.46
CA GLY A 375 22.56 7.23 -6.77
C GLY A 375 22.06 5.77 -6.79
N GLU A 376 21.82 5.15 -5.63
CA GLU A 376 21.34 3.77 -5.54
C GLU A 376 19.82 3.70 -5.22
N PRO A 377 19.19 2.54 -5.52
CA PRO A 377 17.81 2.29 -5.11
C PRO A 377 17.63 2.28 -3.58
N ILE A 378 16.39 2.38 -3.13
CA ILE A 378 16.04 2.29 -1.71
C ILE A 378 16.47 0.94 -1.13
N LEU A 379 17.09 0.95 0.05
CA LEU A 379 17.39 -0.27 0.81
C LEU A 379 16.08 -0.91 1.27
N TYR A 380 15.95 -2.23 1.08
CA TYR A 380 14.75 -2.98 1.46
C TYR A 380 15.04 -4.31 2.15
N ARG A 381 16.27 -4.81 2.08
CA ARG A 381 16.72 -6.01 2.77
C ARG A 381 17.24 -5.65 4.15
N ASP A 382 16.81 -6.40 5.17
CA ASP A 382 17.12 -6.10 6.57
C ASP A 382 18.63 -6.13 6.85
N GLU A 383 19.35 -7.07 6.24
CA GLU A 383 20.81 -7.21 6.42
C GLU A 383 21.61 -6.04 5.81
N GLU A 384 21.19 -5.56 4.63
CA GLU A 384 21.82 -4.42 3.97
C GLU A 384 21.52 -3.13 4.76
N ALA A 385 20.29 -3.00 5.23
CA ALA A 385 19.84 -1.89 6.03
C ALA A 385 20.55 -1.81 7.39
N LEU A 386 20.77 -2.95 8.05
CA LEU A 386 21.52 -3.02 9.30
C LEU A 386 22.97 -2.60 9.10
N ARG A 387 23.65 -3.11 8.07
CA ARG A 387 25.02 -2.67 7.73
C ARG A 387 25.12 -1.18 7.46
N PHE A 388 24.12 -0.63 6.76
CA PHE A 388 24.03 0.81 6.54
C PHE A 388 23.88 1.57 7.88
N TYR A 389 23.00 1.12 8.76
CA TYR A 389 22.79 1.70 10.09
C TYR A 389 24.08 1.68 10.92
N GLU A 390 24.79 0.57 10.96
CA GLU A 390 26.05 0.41 11.70
C GLU A 390 27.13 1.37 11.18
N ALA A 391 27.22 1.54 9.87
CA ALA A 391 28.18 2.41 9.20
C ALA A 391 27.88 3.92 9.34
N GLN A 392 26.68 4.32 9.78
CA GLN A 392 26.25 5.72 9.86
C GLN A 392 26.11 6.18 11.32
N PRO A 393 27.11 6.89 11.90
CA PRO A 393 27.08 7.30 13.31
C PRO A 393 25.91 8.23 13.66
N ASP A 394 25.45 9.03 12.70
CA ASP A 394 24.36 10.00 12.90
C ASP A 394 22.97 9.36 13.05
N ILE A 395 22.82 8.07 12.71
CA ILE A 395 21.54 7.35 12.88
C ILE A 395 21.49 6.76 14.29
N ALA A 396 20.61 7.31 15.13
CA ALA A 396 20.51 6.93 16.54
C ALA A 396 19.70 5.66 16.78
N GLY A 397 18.74 5.32 15.91
CA GLY A 397 17.88 4.15 16.08
C GLY A 397 17.54 3.47 14.77
N PHE A 398 17.41 2.15 14.82
CA PHE A 398 17.01 1.27 13.71
C PHE A 398 15.73 0.53 14.11
N PHE A 399 14.66 0.72 13.33
CA PHE A 399 13.34 0.12 13.58
C PHE A 399 12.89 -0.67 12.36
N THR A 400 12.68 -1.95 12.54
CA THR A 400 12.29 -2.90 11.50
C THR A 400 11.13 -3.77 11.94
N TYR A 401 10.68 -4.67 11.10
CA TYR A 401 9.70 -5.70 11.41
C TYR A 401 9.97 -6.96 10.59
N ASN A 402 9.53 -8.10 11.10
CA ASN A 402 9.89 -9.44 10.60
C ASN A 402 9.12 -9.89 9.34
N ARG A 403 8.37 -9.03 8.65
CA ARG A 403 7.81 -9.34 7.33
C ARG A 403 8.78 -8.89 6.25
N THR A 404 9.13 -9.80 5.34
CA THR A 404 10.03 -9.52 4.22
C THR A 404 9.38 -8.61 3.18
N ILE A 405 10.13 -7.63 2.69
CA ILE A 405 9.83 -6.88 1.49
C ILE A 405 10.44 -7.64 0.31
N LEU A 406 9.62 -8.07 -0.63
CA LEU A 406 10.07 -8.85 -1.80
C LEU A 406 10.40 -7.95 -3.00
N ARG A 407 9.73 -6.82 -3.12
CA ARG A 407 9.94 -5.82 -4.17
C ARG A 407 10.03 -4.42 -3.57
N PRO A 408 11.12 -3.69 -3.80
CA PRO A 408 11.22 -2.31 -3.33
C PRO A 408 10.25 -1.39 -4.08
N ALA A 409 9.81 -0.35 -3.42
CA ALA A 409 8.99 0.70 -4.02
C ALA A 409 9.20 2.03 -3.29
N ASP A 410 9.75 3.02 -3.99
CA ASP A 410 9.80 4.40 -3.51
C ASP A 410 8.41 5.03 -3.44
N ASP A 411 8.27 6.10 -2.65
CA ASP A 411 7.03 6.87 -2.60
C ASP A 411 6.78 7.61 -3.91
N SER A 412 5.54 7.57 -4.38
CA SER A 412 5.12 8.31 -5.57
C SER A 412 5.13 9.81 -5.30
N VAL A 413 5.42 10.60 -6.33
CA VAL A 413 5.38 12.07 -6.29
C VAL A 413 4.37 12.55 -7.32
N ALA A 414 3.46 13.41 -6.89
CA ALA A 414 2.41 13.97 -7.71
C ALA A 414 2.34 15.50 -7.58
N HIS A 415 1.82 16.14 -8.60
CA HIS A 415 1.52 17.56 -8.63
C HIS A 415 0.16 17.76 -9.31
N VAL A 416 -0.57 18.80 -8.96
CA VAL A 416 -1.81 19.17 -9.64
C VAL A 416 -1.53 20.32 -10.61
N VAL A 417 -1.73 20.07 -11.90
CA VAL A 417 -1.57 21.06 -12.96
C VAL A 417 -2.91 21.23 -13.68
N ASN A 418 -3.43 22.44 -13.78
CA ASN A 418 -4.72 22.72 -14.40
C ASN A 418 -5.85 21.82 -13.84
N HIS A 419 -5.92 21.71 -12.52
CA HIS A 419 -6.88 20.87 -11.77
C HIS A 419 -6.80 19.36 -12.07
N LYS A 420 -5.73 18.89 -12.71
CA LYS A 420 -5.53 17.47 -13.01
C LYS A 420 -4.26 16.93 -12.32
N PRO A 421 -4.32 15.74 -11.75
CA PRO A 421 -3.15 15.12 -11.15
C PRO A 421 -2.15 14.70 -12.24
N LEU A 422 -0.90 15.07 -12.01
CA LEU A 422 0.27 14.67 -12.80
C LEU A 422 1.22 13.88 -11.89
N LEU A 423 1.55 12.65 -12.26
CA LEU A 423 2.56 11.86 -11.57
C LEU A 423 3.95 12.24 -12.09
N LEU A 424 4.77 12.81 -11.21
CA LEU A 424 6.17 13.12 -11.50
C LEU A 424 7.09 11.92 -11.27
N ARG A 425 6.74 11.09 -10.28
CA ARG A 425 7.37 9.79 -10.02
C ARG A 425 6.28 8.77 -9.73
N ARG A 426 6.38 7.63 -10.38
CA ARG A 426 5.43 6.55 -10.25
C ARG A 426 6.03 5.43 -9.41
N GLY A 427 5.64 5.34 -8.17
CA GLY A 427 6.12 4.39 -7.16
C GLY A 427 4.99 3.71 -6.41
N ARG A 428 5.12 3.58 -5.10
CA ARG A 428 4.15 2.95 -4.21
C ARG A 428 2.73 3.52 -4.43
N GLY A 429 1.74 2.62 -4.49
CA GLY A 429 0.33 2.95 -4.71
C GLY A 429 -0.09 3.05 -6.18
N TYR A 430 0.89 3.14 -7.09
CA TYR A 430 0.66 3.16 -8.54
C TYR A 430 1.38 2.02 -9.28
N LEU A 431 2.51 1.54 -8.74
CA LEU A 431 3.17 0.35 -9.28
C LEU A 431 2.42 -0.91 -8.83
N PRO A 432 2.33 -1.92 -9.70
CA PRO A 432 2.75 -2.00 -11.11
C PRO A 432 1.58 -1.83 -12.08
N GLU A 433 0.56 -1.04 -11.73
CA GLU A 433 -0.60 -0.84 -12.60
C GLU A 433 -0.17 -0.35 -13.99
N PRO A 434 -0.70 -0.90 -15.07
CA PRO A 434 -0.34 -0.46 -16.40
C PRO A 434 -0.83 0.97 -16.69
N VAL A 435 -0.08 1.72 -17.48
CA VAL A 435 -0.52 2.99 -18.02
C VAL A 435 -1.35 2.72 -19.28
N VAL A 436 -2.65 3.05 -19.21
CA VAL A 436 -3.54 2.92 -20.37
C VAL A 436 -3.42 4.19 -21.21
N THR A 437 -2.86 4.07 -22.42
CA THR A 437 -2.80 5.16 -23.39
C THR A 437 -4.07 5.24 -24.22
N LYS A 438 -4.44 6.42 -24.71
CA LYS A 438 -5.59 6.58 -25.61
C LYS A 438 -5.42 5.77 -26.92
N ALA A 439 -4.20 5.59 -27.38
CA ALA A 439 -3.88 4.78 -28.55
C ALA A 439 -4.25 3.29 -28.35
N ALA A 440 -3.98 2.72 -27.19
CA ALA A 440 -4.37 1.35 -26.85
C ALA A 440 -5.90 1.18 -26.79
N ALA A 441 -6.62 2.19 -26.34
CA ALA A 441 -8.09 2.19 -26.33
C ALA A 441 -8.68 2.26 -27.75
N ILE A 442 -8.03 2.95 -28.68
CA ILE A 442 -8.45 3.02 -30.10
C ILE A 442 -8.17 1.68 -30.80
N SER A 443 -7.01 1.06 -30.58
CA SER A 443 -6.67 -0.24 -31.16
C SER A 443 -7.63 -1.36 -30.70
N LYS A 444 -8.03 -1.40 -29.42
CA LYS A 444 -9.03 -2.35 -28.93
C LYS A 444 -10.43 -2.14 -29.54
N LYS A 445 -10.83 -0.91 -29.83
CA LYS A 445 -12.10 -0.61 -30.53
C LYS A 445 -12.08 -1.05 -31.98
N LEU A 446 -10.93 -0.97 -32.65
CA LEU A 446 -10.77 -1.42 -34.02
C LEU A 446 -10.75 -2.95 -34.18
N SER A 447 -10.18 -3.67 -33.18
CA SER A 447 -10.14 -5.14 -33.22
C SER A 447 -11.49 -5.79 -32.82
N ALA A 448 -12.35 -5.12 -32.07
CA ALA A 448 -13.67 -5.63 -31.69
C ALA A 448 -14.75 -5.45 -32.80
N GLY A 449 -14.45 -4.74 -33.88
CA GLY A 449 -15.41 -4.40 -34.97
C GLY A 449 -15.21 -5.16 -36.27
N PHE A 450 -14.27 -6.09 -36.38
CA PHE A 450 -14.04 -6.83 -37.63
C PHE A 450 -14.54 -8.28 -37.55
N SER A 451 -15.82 -8.47 -37.89
CA SER A 451 -16.27 -9.73 -38.48
C SER A 451 -15.90 -9.72 -39.99
N ALA A 452 -15.37 -10.84 -40.42
CA ALA A 452 -14.88 -11.02 -41.80
C ALA A 452 -15.93 -10.67 -42.85
N GLY A 453 -15.66 -9.69 -43.69
CA GLY A 453 -16.45 -9.37 -44.87
C GLY A 453 -15.97 -8.13 -45.62
N THR A 454 -15.25 -8.34 -46.69
CA THR A 454 -15.04 -7.44 -47.84
C THR A 454 -14.00 -6.31 -47.70
N VAL A 455 -12.84 -6.58 -48.22
CA VAL A 455 -11.80 -5.61 -48.63
C VAL A 455 -12.36 -4.67 -49.72
N ARG A 456 -12.44 -3.36 -49.40
CA ARG A 456 -12.22 -2.31 -50.43
C ARG A 456 -11.98 -0.93 -49.79
N GLN A 457 -10.95 -0.28 -50.31
CA GLN A 457 -10.52 1.11 -50.20
C GLN A 457 -9.88 1.53 -48.88
N ARG A 458 -8.53 1.38 -48.86
CA ARG A 458 -7.63 2.14 -47.97
C ARG A 458 -7.74 3.64 -48.28
N GLN A 459 -8.47 4.40 -47.50
CA GLN A 459 -8.10 5.78 -47.28
C GLN A 459 -6.79 5.75 -46.46
N LYS A 460 -5.77 6.49 -46.91
CA LYS A 460 -4.53 6.72 -46.17
C LYS A 460 -4.88 7.49 -44.90
N GLU A 461 -5.22 6.77 -43.82
CA GLU A 461 -5.17 7.33 -42.49
C GLU A 461 -3.71 7.73 -42.24
N LYS A 462 -3.48 9.01 -41.97
CA LYS A 462 -2.18 9.50 -41.54
C LYS A 462 -1.79 8.67 -40.32
N ALA A 463 -0.78 7.83 -40.47
CA ALA A 463 -0.18 7.12 -39.34
C ALA A 463 0.26 8.17 -38.34
N VAL A 464 -0.40 8.23 -37.17
CA VAL A 464 0.05 9.04 -36.07
C VAL A 464 1.34 8.39 -35.59
N ALA A 465 2.46 9.07 -35.80
CA ALA A 465 3.75 8.60 -35.33
C ALA A 465 3.69 8.52 -33.82
N THR A 466 3.88 7.31 -33.25
CA THR A 466 4.02 7.12 -31.82
C THR A 466 5.47 7.41 -31.45
N VAL A 467 5.70 8.38 -30.58
CA VAL A 467 7.03 8.74 -30.08
C VAL A 467 7.17 8.16 -28.69
N LEU A 468 8.14 7.28 -28.49
CA LEU A 468 8.54 6.80 -27.17
C LEU A 468 9.72 7.65 -26.70
N ALA A 469 9.50 8.50 -25.69
CA ALA A 469 10.56 9.19 -24.99
C ALA A 469 10.85 8.46 -23.67
N VAL A 470 12.11 8.09 -23.46
CA VAL A 470 12.58 7.36 -22.27
C VAL A 470 13.39 8.32 -21.40
N GLY A 471 13.08 8.37 -20.10
CA GLY A 471 13.77 9.20 -19.12
C GLY A 471 15.10 8.59 -18.66
N ALA A 472 15.70 9.24 -17.66
CA ALA A 472 16.97 8.83 -17.09
C ALA A 472 16.92 7.45 -16.40
N GLU A 473 18.09 6.83 -16.27
CA GLU A 473 18.32 5.43 -15.89
C GLU A 473 17.65 4.99 -14.58
N MET A 474 17.59 5.86 -13.57
CA MET A 474 17.07 5.49 -12.24
C MET A 474 15.53 5.56 -12.11
N GLU A 475 14.88 6.39 -12.89
CA GLU A 475 13.43 6.54 -12.93
C GLU A 475 12.97 6.80 -14.37
N PRO A 476 12.97 5.77 -15.23
CA PRO A 476 12.63 5.97 -16.62
C PRO A 476 11.16 6.40 -16.75
N GLY A 477 10.97 7.64 -17.19
CA GLY A 477 9.71 8.11 -17.72
C GLY A 477 9.60 7.79 -19.19
N PHE A 478 8.40 7.59 -19.70
CA PHE A 478 8.15 7.50 -21.13
C PHE A 478 6.92 8.31 -21.51
N CYS A 479 6.95 8.83 -22.72
CA CYS A 479 5.83 9.52 -23.35
C CYS A 479 5.54 8.86 -24.70
N LEU A 480 4.27 8.56 -24.95
CA LEU A 480 3.77 7.99 -26.21
C LEU A 480 2.90 8.99 -26.95
#